data_de03692d06a0a92d212eb4352d55b4d8
#
_entry.id   de03692d06a0a92d212eb4352d55b4d8
#
_cell.length_a   1.000
_cell.length_b   1.000
_cell.length_c   1.000
_cell.angle_alpha   90.00
_cell.angle_beta   90.00
_cell.angle_gamma   90.00
#
_symmetry.space_group_name_H-M   'P 1'
#
loop_
_entity.id
_entity.type
_entity.pdbx_description
1 polymer ?
#
loop_
_entity_poly.entity_id
_entity_poly.type
_entity_poly.pdbx_seq_one_letter_code
_entity_poly.pdbx_strand_id
1 'polypeptide(L)'
;MTTKLKEVDVVIVGLGWTGGILAKELAESGLKVVALERGAPRSSESDYSLPNIRDELRYVVRHDLMQNTARDTITVRNSPQQEALPMRRLGSFLPGEVVGGSGVHWSGHTWRWTDMEFKIRSNYEERYGKKFLPDDMTVQDWGITYAELEP
;
A
#
# COMPACT_ATOMS: atom_id res chain seq x y z
N MET A 1 -26.57 7.92 10.81
CA MET A 1 -26.46 7.99 12.29
C MET A 1 -24.99 7.94 12.64
N THR A 2 -24.52 8.78 13.56
CA THR A 2 -23.13 8.75 14.04
C THR A 2 -23.03 7.75 15.19
N THR A 3 -22.16 6.76 15.09
CA THR A 3 -21.88 5.81 16.17
C THR A 3 -20.83 6.43 17.08
N LYS A 4 -21.14 6.56 18.36
CA LYS A 4 -20.19 7.01 19.38
C LYS A 4 -19.65 5.79 20.11
N LEU A 5 -18.35 5.53 20.00
CA LEU A 5 -17.65 4.49 20.74
C LEU A 5 -17.22 5.00 22.12
N LYS A 6 -16.86 4.06 23.01
CA LYS A 6 -16.18 4.41 24.27
C LYS A 6 -14.79 4.97 23.97
N GLU A 7 -14.29 5.78 24.88
CA GLU A 7 -12.95 6.33 24.81
C GLU A 7 -11.89 5.20 24.78
N VAL A 8 -10.92 5.36 23.87
CA VAL A 8 -9.81 4.44 23.66
C VAL A 8 -8.50 5.21 23.61
N ASP A 9 -7.39 4.52 23.82
CA ASP A 9 -6.08 5.15 23.86
C ASP A 9 -5.57 5.48 22.44
N VAL A 10 -5.89 4.63 21.46
CA VAL A 10 -5.42 4.76 20.08
C VAL A 10 -6.51 4.43 19.08
N VAL A 11 -6.61 5.23 18.04
CA VAL A 11 -7.42 4.95 16.85
C VAL A 11 -6.50 4.82 15.63
N ILE A 12 -6.58 3.67 14.96
CA ILE A 12 -5.84 3.39 13.72
C ILE A 12 -6.82 3.48 12.55
N VAL A 13 -6.46 4.20 11.50
CA VAL A 13 -7.26 4.30 10.28
C VAL A 13 -6.57 3.52 9.17
N GLY A 14 -7.20 2.43 8.74
CA GLY A 14 -6.69 1.47 7.78
C GLY A 14 -5.95 0.29 8.42
N LEU A 15 -6.35 -0.93 8.04
CA LEU A 15 -5.75 -2.19 8.48
C LEU A 15 -5.01 -2.90 7.33
N GLY A 16 -4.18 -2.15 6.61
CA GLY A 16 -3.12 -2.75 5.80
C GLY A 16 -2.01 -3.30 6.70
N TRP A 17 -0.89 -3.73 6.14
CA TRP A 17 0.21 -4.30 6.92
C TRP A 17 0.69 -3.38 8.04
N THR A 18 0.95 -2.12 7.74
CA THR A 18 1.40 -1.15 8.76
C THR A 18 0.38 -0.99 9.88
N GLY A 19 -0.89 -0.78 9.54
CA GLY A 19 -1.95 -0.64 10.54
C GLY A 19 -2.16 -1.91 11.37
N GLY A 20 -2.05 -3.09 10.75
CA GLY A 20 -2.13 -4.37 11.43
C GLY A 20 -0.98 -4.60 12.41
N ILE A 21 0.26 -4.29 12.01
CA ILE A 21 1.43 -4.38 12.88
C ILE A 21 1.30 -3.42 14.07
N LEU A 22 0.95 -2.17 13.82
CA LEU A 22 0.75 -1.17 14.88
C LEU A 22 -0.38 -1.59 15.83
N ALA A 23 -1.50 -2.09 15.31
CA ALA A 23 -2.62 -2.55 16.12
C ALA A 23 -2.20 -3.67 17.08
N LYS A 24 -1.42 -4.64 16.57
CA LYS A 24 -0.89 -5.74 17.37
C LYS A 24 0.04 -5.23 18.46
N GLU A 25 1.10 -4.51 18.11
CA GLU A 25 2.12 -4.05 19.05
C GLU A 25 1.55 -3.14 20.15
N LEU A 26 0.65 -2.23 19.77
CA LEU A 26 0.01 -1.32 20.74
C LEU A 26 -0.97 -2.06 21.67
N ALA A 27 -1.73 -3.02 21.13
CA ALA A 27 -2.63 -3.83 21.97
C ALA A 27 -1.84 -4.75 22.93
N GLU A 28 -0.75 -5.37 22.49
CA GLU A 28 0.13 -6.18 23.33
C GLU A 28 0.85 -5.34 24.40
N SER A 29 1.07 -4.06 24.18
CA SER A 29 1.57 -3.13 25.19
C SER A 29 0.52 -2.71 26.25
N GLY A 30 -0.73 -3.21 26.12
CA GLY A 30 -1.82 -2.97 27.06
C GLY A 30 -2.70 -1.77 26.73
N LEU A 31 -2.51 -1.12 25.59
CA LEU A 31 -3.34 0.00 25.15
C LEU A 31 -4.69 -0.48 24.58
N LYS A 32 -5.74 0.31 24.79
CA LYS A 32 -7.05 0.09 24.16
C LYS A 32 -7.01 0.65 22.75
N VAL A 33 -6.96 -0.23 21.76
CA VAL A 33 -6.85 0.12 20.35
C VAL A 33 -8.18 -0.11 19.64
N VAL A 34 -8.60 0.85 18.82
CA VAL A 34 -9.67 0.67 17.82
C VAL A 34 -9.07 0.90 16.44
N ALA A 35 -9.29 -0.07 15.56
CA ALA A 35 -8.89 0.06 14.17
C ALA A 35 -10.12 0.19 13.27
N LEU A 36 -10.10 1.16 12.39
CA LEU A 36 -11.14 1.44 11.40
C LEU A 36 -10.65 1.01 10.03
N GLU A 37 -11.34 0.08 9.41
CA GLU A 37 -11.04 -0.39 8.07
C GLU A 37 -12.26 -0.20 7.16
N ARG A 38 -12.02 0.25 5.94
CA ARG A 38 -13.07 0.43 4.94
C ARG A 38 -13.48 -0.87 4.28
N GLY A 39 -12.51 -1.76 4.06
CA GLY A 39 -12.70 -3.03 3.39
C GLY A 39 -13.25 -4.10 4.32
N ALA A 40 -13.95 -5.07 3.73
CA ALA A 40 -14.50 -6.20 4.47
C ALA A 40 -13.40 -7.20 4.89
N PRO A 41 -13.58 -7.92 6.01
CA PRO A 41 -12.74 -9.07 6.32
C PRO A 41 -12.94 -10.16 5.26
N ARG A 42 -11.86 -10.88 4.93
CA ARG A 42 -11.87 -12.01 4.01
C ARG A 42 -11.32 -13.25 4.69
N SER A 43 -11.81 -14.41 4.29
CA SER A 43 -11.41 -15.71 4.79
C SER A 43 -10.69 -16.51 3.71
N SER A 44 -9.64 -17.22 4.09
CA SER A 44 -8.91 -18.09 3.15
C SER A 44 -9.80 -19.18 2.57
N GLU A 45 -10.77 -19.67 3.33
CA GLU A 45 -11.66 -20.74 2.90
C GLU A 45 -12.71 -20.27 1.90
N SER A 46 -13.38 -19.14 2.16
CA SER A 46 -14.49 -18.68 1.33
C SER A 46 -14.05 -17.80 0.17
N ASP A 47 -13.06 -16.94 0.38
CA ASP A 47 -12.71 -15.88 -0.56
C ASP A 47 -11.50 -16.23 -1.43
N TYR A 48 -10.61 -17.11 -0.94
CA TYR A 48 -9.37 -17.47 -1.63
C TYR A 48 -9.30 -18.94 -2.04
N SER A 49 -10.30 -19.75 -1.70
CA SER A 49 -10.34 -21.14 -2.14
C SER A 49 -10.31 -21.21 -3.66
N LEU A 50 -9.38 -22.00 -4.17
CA LEU A 50 -9.37 -22.31 -5.60
C LEU A 50 -10.59 -23.17 -5.87
N PRO A 51 -11.49 -22.79 -6.78
CA PRO A 51 -12.53 -23.68 -7.24
C PRO A 51 -11.89 -24.90 -7.90
N ASN A 52 -12.58 -26.03 -7.85
CA ASN A 52 -12.14 -27.28 -8.47
C ASN A 52 -11.84 -27.16 -9.97
N ILE A 53 -12.31 -26.12 -10.61
CA ILE A 53 -12.06 -25.80 -12.02
C ILE A 53 -11.05 -24.65 -12.06
N ARG A 54 -9.88 -24.90 -12.63
CA ARG A 54 -8.88 -23.88 -12.97
C ARG A 54 -9.40 -23.10 -14.17
N ASP A 55 -10.10 -22.03 -13.89
CA ASP A 55 -10.58 -21.10 -14.90
C ASP A 55 -9.80 -19.79 -14.76
N GLU A 56 -8.98 -19.47 -15.76
CA GLU A 56 -8.21 -18.23 -15.78
C GLU A 56 -9.10 -17.00 -15.74
N LEU A 57 -10.31 -17.07 -16.28
CA LEU A 57 -11.30 -15.99 -16.19
C LEU A 57 -11.71 -15.72 -14.74
N ARG A 58 -11.63 -16.70 -13.85
CA ARG A 58 -11.86 -16.49 -12.41
C ARG A 58 -10.75 -15.76 -11.69
N TYR A 59 -9.53 -15.73 -12.20
CA TYR A 59 -8.50 -14.85 -11.70
C TYR A 59 -8.84 -13.38 -11.94
N VAL A 60 -9.54 -13.09 -13.01
CA VAL A 60 -10.05 -11.75 -13.32
C VAL A 60 -11.14 -11.33 -12.31
N VAL A 61 -11.92 -12.26 -11.78
CA VAL A 61 -12.97 -12.01 -10.77
C VAL A 61 -12.41 -11.60 -9.41
N ARG A 62 -11.15 -11.85 -9.14
CA ARG A 62 -10.47 -11.33 -7.91
C ARG A 62 -10.32 -9.80 -7.89
N HIS A 63 -10.79 -9.12 -8.91
CA HIS A 63 -10.96 -7.68 -8.87
C HIS A 63 -11.84 -7.20 -7.71
N ASP A 64 -12.68 -8.06 -7.15
CA ASP A 64 -13.48 -7.76 -5.95
C ASP A 64 -12.64 -7.51 -4.70
N LEU A 65 -11.38 -7.96 -4.68
CA LEU A 65 -10.43 -7.68 -3.60
C LEU A 65 -9.76 -6.32 -3.74
N MET A 66 -9.87 -5.72 -4.91
CA MET A 66 -9.20 -4.47 -5.26
C MET A 66 -10.20 -3.32 -5.27
N GLN A 67 -9.68 -2.13 -5.07
CA GLN A 67 -10.49 -0.92 -5.13
C GLN A 67 -11.12 -0.76 -6.51
N ASN A 68 -12.41 -0.52 -6.54
CA ASN A 68 -13.12 -0.21 -7.77
C ASN A 68 -12.85 1.25 -8.17
N THR A 69 -11.95 1.46 -9.14
CA THR A 69 -11.54 2.78 -9.61
C THR A 69 -12.63 3.55 -10.35
N ALA A 70 -13.73 2.89 -10.75
CA ALA A 70 -14.90 3.56 -11.30
C ALA A 70 -15.73 4.25 -10.21
N ARG A 71 -15.75 3.68 -9.00
CA ARG A 71 -16.46 4.23 -7.84
C ARG A 71 -15.54 5.11 -6.98
N ASP A 72 -14.36 4.59 -6.68
CA ASP A 72 -13.37 5.21 -5.79
C ASP A 72 -12.16 5.65 -6.62
N THR A 73 -12.16 6.91 -7.04
CA THR A 73 -11.13 7.45 -7.93
C THR A 73 -9.77 7.51 -7.24
N ILE A 74 -8.78 6.88 -7.86
CA ILE A 74 -7.37 7.06 -7.52
C ILE A 74 -6.83 8.18 -8.39
N THR A 75 -6.14 9.13 -7.80
CA THR A 75 -5.49 10.22 -8.52
C THR A 75 -3.97 10.05 -8.53
N VAL A 76 -3.34 10.51 -9.58
CA VAL A 76 -1.89 10.52 -9.76
C VAL A 76 -1.40 11.88 -10.23
N ARG A 77 -0.27 12.32 -9.71
CA ARG A 77 0.49 13.49 -10.20
C ARG A 77 1.97 13.21 -10.08
N ASN A 78 2.77 13.76 -10.97
CA ASN A 78 4.22 13.57 -10.95
C ASN A 78 4.93 14.60 -10.05
N SER A 79 4.30 15.73 -9.77
CA SER A 79 4.86 16.74 -8.87
C SER A 79 3.75 17.48 -8.10
N PRO A 80 4.08 18.14 -6.98
CA PRO A 80 3.12 18.96 -6.22
C PRO A 80 2.51 20.10 -7.01
N GLN A 81 3.17 20.56 -8.06
CA GLN A 81 2.72 21.67 -8.91
C GLN A 81 1.75 21.24 -10.01
N GLN A 82 1.66 19.94 -10.27
CA GLN A 82 0.75 19.42 -11.27
C GLN A 82 -0.62 19.12 -10.70
N GLU A 83 -1.65 19.28 -11.53
CA GLU A 83 -2.99 18.81 -11.20
C GLU A 83 -3.02 17.29 -11.07
N ALA A 84 -3.70 16.79 -10.05
CA ALA A 84 -3.87 15.35 -9.86
C ALA A 84 -4.92 14.82 -10.86
N LEU A 85 -4.50 13.91 -11.72
CA LEU A 85 -5.35 13.29 -12.73
C LEU A 85 -5.92 11.95 -12.24
N PRO A 86 -7.16 11.61 -12.58
CA PRO A 86 -7.74 10.33 -12.21
C PRO A 86 -7.06 9.18 -12.96
N MET A 87 -6.61 8.18 -12.23
CA MET A 87 -6.12 6.93 -12.80
C MET A 87 -7.32 6.05 -13.18
N ARG A 88 -7.47 5.75 -14.44
CA ARG A 88 -8.62 4.97 -14.97
C ARG A 88 -8.22 3.61 -15.54
N ARG A 89 -6.92 3.29 -15.57
CA ARG A 89 -6.42 2.05 -16.14
C ARG A 89 -6.27 0.98 -15.05
N LEU A 90 -6.93 -0.14 -15.23
CA LEU A 90 -6.68 -1.36 -14.49
C LEU A 90 -5.23 -1.83 -14.70
N GLY A 91 -4.60 -2.31 -13.64
CA GLY A 91 -3.27 -2.91 -13.70
C GLY A 91 -2.08 -2.01 -13.38
N SER A 92 -2.28 -0.70 -13.29
CA SER A 92 -1.17 0.23 -12.97
C SER A 92 -0.93 0.36 -11.47
N PHE A 93 -1.99 0.39 -10.68
CA PHE A 93 -1.97 0.46 -9.22
C PHE A 93 -3.31 -0.02 -8.68
N LEU A 94 -3.31 -1.10 -7.91
CA LEU A 94 -4.52 -1.77 -7.45
C LEU A 94 -4.50 -1.88 -5.91
N PRO A 95 -4.95 -0.85 -5.16
CA PRO A 95 -5.08 -0.94 -3.71
C PRO A 95 -6.09 -2.02 -3.33
N GLY A 96 -5.79 -2.77 -2.27
CA GLY A 96 -6.73 -3.71 -1.69
C GLY A 96 -7.77 -2.98 -0.84
N GLU A 97 -9.05 -3.29 -1.04
CA GLU A 97 -10.17 -2.77 -0.23
C GLU A 97 -10.70 -3.86 0.70
N VAL A 98 -9.81 -4.37 1.54
CA VAL A 98 -10.07 -5.47 2.47
C VAL A 98 -9.25 -5.29 3.74
N VAL A 99 -9.62 -5.96 4.83
CA VAL A 99 -8.75 -6.11 6.00
C VAL A 99 -7.44 -6.78 5.56
N GLY A 100 -6.30 -6.13 5.81
CA GLY A 100 -5.00 -6.53 5.30
C GLY A 100 -4.51 -5.68 4.11
N GLY A 101 -5.39 -4.86 3.53
CA GLY A 101 -5.08 -3.95 2.44
C GLY A 101 -4.53 -4.66 1.20
N SER A 102 -3.64 -3.99 0.46
CA SER A 102 -3.01 -4.56 -0.74
C SER A 102 -2.14 -5.80 -0.47
N GLY A 103 -1.78 -6.05 0.80
CA GLY A 103 -1.03 -7.25 1.19
C GLY A 103 -1.75 -8.56 0.89
N VAL A 104 -3.09 -8.54 0.83
CA VAL A 104 -3.89 -9.76 0.58
C VAL A 104 -3.79 -10.28 -0.85
N HIS A 105 -3.38 -9.44 -1.80
CA HIS A 105 -3.13 -9.85 -3.19
C HIS A 105 -1.66 -9.65 -3.62
N TRP A 106 -0.78 -9.53 -2.63
CA TRP A 106 0.66 -9.46 -2.90
C TRP A 106 1.16 -10.76 -3.53
N SER A 107 1.96 -10.63 -4.57
CA SER A 107 2.46 -11.76 -5.36
C SER A 107 3.70 -12.46 -4.78
N GLY A 108 4.10 -12.13 -3.57
CA GLY A 108 5.21 -12.79 -2.87
C GLY A 108 6.60 -12.29 -3.26
N HIS A 109 6.72 -11.16 -3.93
CA HIS A 109 8.02 -10.58 -4.26
C HIS A 109 8.70 -10.05 -2.99
N THR A 110 9.87 -10.60 -2.68
CA THR A 110 10.70 -10.28 -1.51
C THR A 110 12.14 -10.00 -1.93
N TRP A 111 12.30 -9.09 -2.89
CA TRP A 111 13.61 -8.70 -3.36
C TRP A 111 14.39 -8.01 -2.24
N ARG A 112 15.66 -8.36 -2.10
CA ARG A 112 16.58 -7.60 -1.26
C ARG A 112 16.90 -6.28 -1.97
N TRP A 113 16.70 -5.19 -1.27
CA TRP A 113 17.08 -3.86 -1.73
C TRP A 113 18.60 -3.70 -1.74
N THR A 114 19.11 -2.86 -2.60
CA THR A 114 20.52 -2.47 -2.63
C THR A 114 20.68 -1.03 -2.13
N ASP A 115 21.91 -0.61 -1.83
CA ASP A 115 22.19 0.78 -1.47
C ASP A 115 21.70 1.78 -2.52
N MET A 116 21.66 1.35 -3.78
CA MET A 116 21.26 2.19 -4.90
C MET A 116 19.80 2.67 -4.77
N GLU A 117 18.89 1.80 -4.35
CA GLU A 117 17.47 2.16 -4.23
C GLU A 117 17.22 3.18 -3.11
N PHE A 118 18.01 3.14 -2.04
CA PHE A 118 17.90 4.10 -0.94
C PHE A 118 18.41 5.49 -1.28
N LYS A 119 19.33 5.60 -2.24
CA LYS A 119 19.99 6.83 -2.68
C LYS A 119 19.80 7.08 -4.18
N ILE A 120 18.63 6.77 -4.69
CA ILE A 120 18.40 6.76 -6.14
C ILE A 120 18.64 8.13 -6.77
N ARG A 121 18.17 9.21 -6.15
CA ARG A 121 18.39 10.57 -6.65
C ARG A 121 19.86 10.93 -6.64
N SER A 122 20.53 10.78 -5.50
CA SER A 122 21.95 11.09 -5.35
C SER A 122 22.82 10.29 -6.34
N ASN A 123 22.53 9.01 -6.53
CA ASN A 123 23.25 8.16 -7.48
C ASN A 123 23.08 8.62 -8.94
N TYR A 124 21.89 9.05 -9.32
CA TYR A 124 21.66 9.57 -10.67
C TYR A 124 22.34 10.92 -10.86
N GLU A 125 22.27 11.82 -9.88
CA GLU A 125 22.92 13.12 -9.93
C GLU A 125 24.45 13.02 -9.97
N GLU A 126 25.03 12.08 -9.23
CA GLU A 126 26.47 11.81 -9.26
C GLU A 126 26.91 11.24 -10.61
N ARG A 127 26.15 10.27 -11.14
CA ARG A 127 26.52 9.55 -12.37
C ARG A 127 26.27 10.36 -13.64
N TYR A 128 25.19 11.12 -13.69
CA TYR A 128 24.72 11.78 -14.91
C TYR A 128 24.65 13.30 -14.80
N GLY A 129 24.95 13.86 -13.64
CA GLY A 129 24.87 15.28 -13.34
C GLY A 129 23.51 15.74 -12.82
N LYS A 130 23.51 16.83 -12.05
CA LYS A 130 22.32 17.35 -11.35
C LYS A 130 21.14 17.70 -12.25
N LYS A 131 21.38 17.98 -13.53
CA LYS A 131 20.32 18.30 -14.50
C LYS A 131 19.74 17.08 -15.22
N PHE A 132 20.21 15.88 -14.87
CA PHE A 132 19.72 14.65 -15.50
C PHE A 132 18.26 14.38 -15.14
N LEU A 133 17.91 14.57 -13.88
CA LEU A 133 16.53 14.43 -13.42
C LEU A 133 15.80 15.76 -13.66
N PRO A 134 14.64 15.74 -14.34
CA PRO A 134 13.80 16.93 -14.50
C PRO A 134 13.40 17.53 -13.13
N ASP A 135 13.32 18.86 -13.06
CA ASP A 135 13.01 19.59 -11.83
C ASP A 135 11.60 19.28 -11.28
N ASP A 136 10.68 18.85 -12.16
CA ASP A 136 9.31 18.47 -11.81
C ASP A 136 9.15 16.98 -11.43
N MET A 137 10.23 16.20 -11.50
CA MET A 137 10.22 14.79 -11.14
C MET A 137 10.38 14.59 -9.63
N THR A 138 9.53 13.75 -9.03
CA THR A 138 9.50 13.51 -7.59
C THR A 138 10.44 12.39 -7.10
N VAL A 139 11.47 12.05 -7.89
CA VAL A 139 12.51 11.10 -7.48
C VAL A 139 13.30 11.70 -6.32
N GLN A 140 13.42 10.97 -5.23
CA GLN A 140 14.13 11.40 -4.03
C GLN A 140 14.80 10.21 -3.34
N ASP A 141 15.80 10.51 -2.52
CA ASP A 141 16.39 9.53 -1.63
C ASP A 141 15.44 9.22 -0.46
N TRP A 142 15.58 8.07 0.15
CA TRP A 142 14.71 7.63 1.25
C TRP A 142 15.01 8.33 2.59
N GLY A 143 16.14 9.04 2.69
CA GLY A 143 16.60 9.66 3.95
C GLY A 143 17.19 8.68 4.97
N ILE A 144 17.34 7.43 4.57
CA ILE A 144 17.99 6.35 5.31
C ILE A 144 18.82 5.53 4.33
N THR A 145 19.89 4.90 4.77
CA THR A 145 20.73 4.02 3.97
C THR A 145 20.40 2.55 4.22
N TYR A 146 20.81 1.68 3.30
CA TYR A 146 20.70 0.25 3.50
C TYR A 146 21.43 -0.21 4.77
N ALA A 147 22.65 0.30 5.02
CA ALA A 147 23.46 -0.06 6.18
C ALA A 147 22.84 0.36 7.52
N GLU A 148 22.01 1.42 7.54
CA GLU A 148 21.28 1.83 8.74
C GLU A 148 20.05 0.97 9.00
N LEU A 149 19.54 0.30 7.97
CA LEU A 149 18.36 -0.56 8.06
C LEU A 149 18.71 -2.03 8.27
N GLU A 150 19.85 -2.48 7.75
CA GLU A 150 20.34 -3.85 7.91
C GLU A 150 20.76 -4.09 9.37
N PRO A 151 20.21 -5.13 10.04
CA PRO A 151 20.54 -5.45 11.44
C PRO A 151 21.95 -5.95 11.62
#